data_36dd3598f21f019f956f3338e036c08f
#
_entry.id   36dd3598f21f019f956f3338e036c08f
#
_cell.length_a   1.000
_cell.length_b   1.000
_cell.length_c   1.000
_cell.angle_alpha   90.00
_cell.angle_beta   90.00
_cell.angle_gamma   90.00
#
_symmetry.space_group_name_H-M   'P 1'
#
loop_
_entity.id
_entity.type
_entity.pdbx_description
1 polymer ?
#
loop_
_entity_poly.entity_id
_entity_poly.type
_entity_poly.pdbx_seq_one_letter_code
_entity_poly.pdbx_strand_id
1 'polypeptide(L)'
;MSEIFNNIPKIVYEGKESTNPFAFKFYDADRVILGKPMREHLPFAMAWWHNLCAAGTDMFGRDTGDKAFGAEKGTMEHAKAKVEAGFEFMQKLGIEYFCFHDVDLVPEADDIKETNKRLDEITDYILEKMNETGIKCLWGTANMFSNPRFMNGAGSTNSADVFCFAAAQVKKALDLTVKLGGKGYVFWGGREGYETLLNTDVKFEQENIARLMKMAVEYGRSIGFTGDFYIEPKPKEPMKHQYDFDAATAIGFLRQYGLDKDFKMNIEANHATLAGHTFQHELRISAINGMLGSIDANQGDLLLGWDTDEFPANVYDATMCMYEVLKAGGLTGGFNFDSKTRRASNTAEDMFHAFILGMDTFALGLIKAAELIEDGRIDSFIKEKYSSFNDGIGKEILENKTTLAQLAEYAENLGAPKSPISGKQEYLQSIVNTIMFK
;
A
#
# COMPACT_ATOMS: atom_id res chain seq x y z
N MET A 1 -33.59 0.33 -1.21
CA MET A 1 -33.29 -0.73 -0.22
C MET A 1 -33.24 -0.10 1.16
N SER A 2 -33.51 -0.86 2.25
CA SER A 2 -33.29 -0.34 3.60
C SER A 2 -31.80 -0.16 3.86
N GLU A 3 -31.40 0.91 4.50
CA GLU A 3 -30.03 1.19 4.93
C GLU A 3 -29.48 0.01 5.76
N ILE A 4 -28.27 -0.45 5.42
CA ILE A 4 -27.62 -1.59 6.13
C ILE A 4 -27.04 -1.10 7.47
N PHE A 5 -26.44 0.09 7.47
CA PHE A 5 -25.85 0.72 8.66
C PHE A 5 -26.74 1.83 9.21
N ASN A 6 -28.05 1.57 9.35
CA ASN A 6 -29.08 2.54 9.70
C ASN A 6 -28.86 3.26 11.05
N ASN A 7 -28.09 2.67 11.98
CA ASN A 7 -27.79 3.26 13.27
C ASN A 7 -26.53 4.16 13.25
N ILE A 8 -25.83 4.25 12.12
CA ILE A 8 -24.58 5.01 11.99
C ILE A 8 -24.82 6.22 11.10
N PRO A 9 -24.59 7.44 11.59
CA PRO A 9 -24.79 8.65 10.81
C PRO A 9 -23.72 8.78 9.71
N LYS A 10 -23.88 9.74 8.82
CA LYS A 10 -22.81 10.19 7.93
C LYS A 10 -21.72 10.84 8.78
N ILE A 11 -20.48 10.42 8.58
CA ILE A 11 -19.31 10.92 9.30
C ILE A 11 -18.86 12.23 8.65
N VAL A 12 -18.73 13.29 9.45
CA VAL A 12 -18.30 14.62 8.99
C VAL A 12 -17.23 15.19 9.90
N TYR A 13 -16.50 16.16 9.40
CA TYR A 13 -15.53 16.90 10.20
C TYR A 13 -16.25 17.82 11.20
N GLU A 14 -15.89 17.71 12.48
CA GLU A 14 -16.41 18.55 13.57
C GLU A 14 -15.30 19.27 14.36
N GLY A 15 -14.03 18.96 14.03
CA GLY A 15 -12.87 19.54 14.71
C GLY A 15 -12.46 18.84 16.01
N LYS A 16 -11.27 19.15 16.48
CA LYS A 16 -10.59 18.44 17.58
C LYS A 16 -11.33 18.46 18.92
N GLU A 17 -12.19 19.44 19.16
CA GLU A 17 -12.94 19.60 20.40
C GLU A 17 -14.26 18.78 20.39
N SER A 18 -14.62 18.15 19.28
CA SER A 18 -15.84 17.33 19.19
C SER A 18 -15.75 16.10 20.08
N THR A 19 -16.80 15.84 20.82
CA THR A 19 -16.97 14.61 21.64
C THR A 19 -17.80 13.54 20.92
N ASN A 20 -18.26 13.85 19.70
CA ASN A 20 -18.99 12.89 18.88
C ASN A 20 -18.06 11.76 18.42
N PRO A 21 -18.29 10.47 18.76
CA PRO A 21 -17.46 9.36 18.33
C PRO A 21 -17.56 9.09 16.81
N PHE A 22 -18.66 9.53 16.17
CA PHE A 22 -18.90 9.39 14.73
C PHE A 22 -18.61 10.68 13.97
N ALA A 23 -17.48 11.35 14.28
CA ALA A 23 -17.04 12.54 13.57
C ALA A 23 -15.51 12.56 13.41
N PHE A 24 -15.04 13.12 12.31
CA PHE A 24 -13.62 13.40 12.14
C PHE A 24 -13.19 14.59 13.00
N LYS A 25 -12.00 14.47 13.61
CA LYS A 25 -11.37 15.50 14.42
C LYS A 25 -10.30 16.27 13.64
N PHE A 26 -9.70 15.62 12.65
CA PHE A 26 -8.58 16.17 11.87
C PHE A 26 -8.80 16.06 10.37
N TYR A 27 -9.52 15.05 9.88
CA TYR A 27 -9.81 14.90 8.45
C TYR A 27 -10.90 15.88 8.01
N ASP A 28 -10.45 16.99 7.44
CA ASP A 28 -11.29 17.97 6.75
C ASP A 28 -10.94 17.92 5.26
N ALA A 29 -11.76 17.25 4.48
CA ALA A 29 -11.50 16.93 3.07
C ALA A 29 -11.18 18.16 2.21
N ASP A 30 -11.78 19.31 2.53
CA ASP A 30 -11.65 20.56 1.77
C ASP A 30 -10.55 21.49 2.32
N ARG A 31 -9.98 21.20 3.48
CA ARG A 31 -8.89 21.98 4.04
C ARG A 31 -7.69 21.99 3.09
N VAL A 32 -7.23 23.17 2.74
CA VAL A 32 -6.08 23.33 1.84
C VAL A 32 -4.78 23.17 2.62
N ILE A 33 -3.93 22.26 2.18
CA ILE A 33 -2.58 21.99 2.72
C ILE A 33 -1.60 22.10 1.54
N LEU A 34 -0.57 22.91 1.66
CA LEU A 34 0.44 23.14 0.60
C LEU A 34 -0.19 23.34 -0.79
N GLY A 35 -1.29 24.09 -0.85
CA GLY A 35 -1.95 24.50 -2.10
C GLY A 35 -2.93 23.50 -2.70
N LYS A 36 -3.20 22.35 -2.05
CA LYS A 36 -4.18 21.34 -2.50
C LYS A 36 -5.14 20.97 -1.37
N PRO A 37 -6.41 20.62 -1.67
CA PRO A 37 -7.33 20.07 -0.67
C PRO A 37 -6.76 18.78 -0.04
N MET A 38 -7.06 18.55 1.24
CA MET A 38 -6.58 17.38 2.01
C MET A 38 -6.95 16.06 1.30
N ARG A 39 -8.16 15.93 0.75
CA ARG A 39 -8.57 14.73 0.01
C ARG A 39 -7.71 14.41 -1.22
N GLU A 40 -7.07 15.41 -1.83
CA GLU A 40 -6.17 15.19 -2.96
C GLU A 40 -4.78 14.70 -2.53
N HIS A 41 -4.37 15.01 -1.29
CA HIS A 41 -3.18 14.43 -0.67
C HIS A 41 -3.43 13.02 -0.15
N LEU A 42 -4.67 12.73 0.27
CA LEU A 42 -5.09 11.52 0.95
C LEU A 42 -6.25 10.83 0.20
N PRO A 43 -6.02 10.33 -1.03
CA PRO A 43 -7.03 9.55 -1.74
C PRO A 43 -7.19 8.18 -1.06
N PHE A 44 -8.03 8.15 -0.01
CA PHE A 44 -8.29 6.95 0.79
C PHE A 44 -9.11 5.93 0.04
N ALA A 45 -8.75 4.65 0.20
CA ALA A 45 -9.46 3.50 -0.34
C ALA A 45 -9.81 2.50 0.75
N MET A 46 -10.93 1.80 0.56
CA MET A 46 -11.36 0.68 1.38
C MET A 46 -10.83 -0.63 0.77
N ALA A 47 -10.14 -1.45 1.56
CA ALA A 47 -9.80 -2.82 1.21
C ALA A 47 -11.05 -3.73 1.29
N TRP A 48 -11.47 -4.32 0.17
CA TRP A 48 -12.66 -5.15 0.11
C TRP A 48 -12.58 -6.37 1.02
N TRP A 49 -11.42 -7.05 1.02
CA TRP A 49 -11.17 -8.29 1.76
C TRP A 49 -11.29 -8.12 3.27
N HIS A 50 -10.66 -7.12 3.85
CA HIS A 50 -10.68 -6.90 5.29
C HIS A 50 -12.04 -6.40 5.79
N ASN A 51 -12.72 -5.58 5.02
CA ASN A 51 -13.90 -4.88 5.50
C ASN A 51 -15.22 -5.61 5.18
N LEU A 52 -15.27 -6.32 4.05
CA LEU A 52 -16.50 -6.98 3.60
C LEU A 52 -16.43 -8.51 3.63
N CYS A 53 -15.24 -9.10 3.76
CA CYS A 53 -15.06 -10.55 3.76
C CYS A 53 -14.55 -11.09 5.10
N ALA A 54 -13.56 -10.42 5.73
CA ALA A 54 -12.99 -10.88 6.99
C ALA A 54 -13.94 -10.64 8.18
N ALA A 55 -14.29 -11.71 8.88
CA ALA A 55 -15.21 -11.68 10.00
C ALA A 55 -14.55 -11.95 11.37
N GLY A 56 -13.22 -11.80 11.46
CA GLY A 56 -12.47 -12.00 12.71
C GLY A 56 -12.04 -13.45 12.96
N THR A 57 -12.03 -14.32 11.95
CA THR A 57 -11.41 -15.63 12.01
C THR A 57 -9.90 -15.49 12.16
N ASP A 58 -9.30 -16.31 13.00
CA ASP A 58 -7.84 -16.48 13.11
C ASP A 58 -7.49 -17.99 13.20
N MET A 59 -6.22 -18.31 13.37
CA MET A 59 -5.76 -19.70 13.48
C MET A 59 -6.35 -20.45 14.69
N PHE A 60 -6.89 -19.75 15.68
CA PHE A 60 -7.34 -20.29 16.95
C PHE A 60 -8.86 -20.17 17.16
N GLY A 61 -9.57 -19.45 16.30
CA GLY A 61 -10.99 -19.22 16.49
C GLY A 61 -11.77 -18.86 15.23
N ARG A 62 -13.11 -19.11 15.32
CA ARG A 62 -14.08 -18.82 14.26
C ARG A 62 -14.45 -17.33 14.24
N ASP A 63 -15.28 -16.96 13.28
CA ASP A 63 -15.85 -15.62 13.11
C ASP A 63 -16.40 -15.03 14.42
N THR A 64 -16.15 -13.75 14.64
CA THR A 64 -16.73 -12.96 15.74
C THR A 64 -17.65 -11.86 15.23
N GLY A 65 -17.55 -11.49 13.96
CA GLY A 65 -18.42 -10.52 13.29
C GLY A 65 -19.33 -11.18 12.27
N ASP A 66 -20.39 -10.48 11.90
CA ASP A 66 -21.27 -10.88 10.81
C ASP A 66 -20.97 -10.05 9.55
N LYS A 67 -20.61 -10.73 8.47
CA LYS A 67 -20.42 -10.16 7.12
C LYS A 67 -21.37 -10.76 6.10
N ALA A 68 -22.50 -11.31 6.55
CA ALA A 68 -23.55 -11.86 5.69
C ALA A 68 -24.38 -10.76 5.03
N PHE A 69 -24.52 -9.59 5.67
CA PHE A 69 -25.31 -8.47 5.18
C PHE A 69 -26.76 -8.87 4.77
N GLY A 70 -27.33 -9.83 5.49
CA GLY A 70 -28.67 -10.32 5.25
C GLY A 70 -28.83 -11.36 4.13
N ALA A 71 -27.73 -11.86 3.54
CA ALA A 71 -27.74 -12.89 2.50
C ALA A 71 -26.96 -14.13 2.92
N GLU A 72 -27.22 -15.26 2.27
CA GLU A 72 -26.50 -16.51 2.53
C GLU A 72 -25.05 -16.42 1.97
N LYS A 73 -24.07 -16.63 2.87
CA LYS A 73 -22.64 -16.59 2.51
C LYS A 73 -22.32 -17.59 1.40
N GLY A 74 -21.47 -17.18 0.47
CA GLY A 74 -21.05 -18.02 -0.67
C GLY A 74 -22.01 -18.02 -1.86
N THR A 75 -23.01 -17.12 -1.89
CA THR A 75 -23.95 -16.96 -3.01
C THR A 75 -23.71 -15.65 -3.78
N MET A 76 -24.28 -15.52 -4.98
CA MET A 76 -24.24 -14.26 -5.75
C MET A 76 -25.08 -13.16 -5.08
N GLU A 77 -26.13 -13.54 -4.36
CA GLU A 77 -26.92 -12.64 -3.53
C GLU A 77 -26.05 -12.02 -2.43
N HIS A 78 -25.19 -12.82 -1.80
CA HIS A 78 -24.22 -12.31 -0.83
C HIS A 78 -23.17 -11.40 -1.49
N ALA A 79 -22.71 -11.72 -2.69
CA ALA A 79 -21.81 -10.84 -3.44
C ALA A 79 -22.44 -9.46 -3.68
N LYS A 80 -23.72 -9.41 -4.10
CA LYS A 80 -24.49 -8.16 -4.27
C LYS A 80 -24.71 -7.43 -2.94
N ALA A 81 -25.02 -8.15 -1.87
CA ALA A 81 -25.18 -7.57 -0.54
C ALA A 81 -23.88 -6.91 -0.02
N LYS A 82 -22.72 -7.51 -0.31
CA LYS A 82 -21.41 -6.90 -0.03
C LYS A 82 -21.21 -5.59 -0.82
N VAL A 83 -21.62 -5.54 -2.08
CA VAL A 83 -21.55 -4.31 -2.88
C VAL A 83 -22.39 -3.22 -2.24
N GLU A 84 -23.65 -3.48 -1.89
CA GLU A 84 -24.51 -2.49 -1.22
C GLU A 84 -23.90 -2.01 0.11
N ALA A 85 -23.43 -2.94 0.95
CA ALA A 85 -22.81 -2.60 2.23
C ALA A 85 -21.53 -1.77 2.05
N GLY A 86 -20.66 -2.14 1.11
CA GLY A 86 -19.41 -1.46 0.86
C GLY A 86 -19.63 -0.02 0.34
N PHE A 87 -20.56 0.17 -0.59
CA PHE A 87 -20.85 1.49 -1.12
C PHE A 87 -21.54 2.40 -0.08
N GLU A 88 -22.48 1.86 0.72
CA GLU A 88 -23.06 2.62 1.84
C GLU A 88 -22.00 3.01 2.86
N PHE A 89 -21.11 2.09 3.23
CA PHE A 89 -20.00 2.33 4.15
C PHE A 89 -19.09 3.46 3.66
N MET A 90 -18.63 3.37 2.42
CA MET A 90 -17.75 4.40 1.83
C MET A 90 -18.45 5.76 1.73
N GLN A 91 -19.74 5.81 1.34
CA GLN A 91 -20.50 7.06 1.30
C GLN A 91 -20.66 7.71 2.67
N LYS A 92 -20.90 6.91 3.73
CA LYS A 92 -21.01 7.43 5.11
C LYS A 92 -19.69 8.02 5.62
N LEU A 93 -18.55 7.45 5.24
CA LEU A 93 -17.20 7.93 5.59
C LEU A 93 -16.64 9.00 4.64
N GLY A 94 -17.23 9.17 3.45
CA GLY A 94 -16.66 10.03 2.43
C GLY A 94 -15.38 9.48 1.79
N ILE A 95 -15.21 8.16 1.76
CA ILE A 95 -14.11 7.47 1.07
C ILE A 95 -14.43 7.41 -0.42
N GLU A 96 -13.48 7.82 -1.26
CA GLU A 96 -13.68 7.93 -2.70
C GLU A 96 -13.25 6.71 -3.50
N TYR A 97 -12.50 5.77 -2.90
CA TYR A 97 -11.91 4.65 -3.61
C TYR A 97 -12.09 3.32 -2.88
N PHE A 98 -11.98 2.22 -3.64
CA PHE A 98 -11.86 0.86 -3.12
C PHE A 98 -10.78 0.08 -3.87
N CYS A 99 -10.27 -0.98 -3.21
CA CYS A 99 -9.37 -1.98 -3.78
C CYS A 99 -9.96 -3.38 -3.59
N PHE A 100 -9.65 -4.31 -4.50
CA PHE A 100 -10.24 -5.66 -4.48
C PHE A 100 -9.29 -6.73 -5.00
N HIS A 101 -9.46 -7.97 -4.49
CA HIS A 101 -9.07 -9.18 -5.19
C HIS A 101 -10.26 -9.77 -5.95
N ASP A 102 -10.00 -10.48 -7.03
CA ASP A 102 -11.05 -11.11 -7.85
C ASP A 102 -12.02 -11.95 -7.04
N VAL A 103 -11.51 -12.85 -6.18
CA VAL A 103 -12.33 -13.78 -5.37
C VAL A 103 -13.01 -13.14 -4.16
N ASP A 104 -12.67 -11.91 -3.79
CA ASP A 104 -13.39 -11.17 -2.75
C ASP A 104 -14.76 -10.70 -3.24
N LEU A 105 -14.87 -10.47 -4.55
CA LEU A 105 -16.09 -9.97 -5.19
C LEU A 105 -17.15 -11.05 -5.30
N VAL A 106 -16.77 -12.29 -5.65
CA VAL A 106 -17.69 -13.40 -5.87
C VAL A 106 -17.17 -14.70 -5.25
N PRO A 107 -18.04 -15.66 -4.93
CA PRO A 107 -17.60 -17.01 -4.57
C PRO A 107 -16.96 -17.69 -5.79
N GLU A 108 -15.71 -18.17 -5.60
CA GLU A 108 -15.00 -18.95 -6.62
C GLU A 108 -15.77 -20.25 -6.90
N ALA A 109 -15.86 -20.63 -8.18
CA ALA A 109 -16.39 -21.91 -8.63
C ALA A 109 -15.25 -22.87 -8.97
N ASP A 110 -15.57 -24.16 -9.08
CA ASP A 110 -14.59 -25.18 -9.52
C ASP A 110 -14.13 -24.96 -10.97
N ASP A 111 -14.99 -24.37 -11.80
CA ASP A 111 -14.69 -24.00 -13.19
C ASP A 111 -14.39 -22.50 -13.29
N ILE A 112 -13.22 -22.17 -13.85
CA ILE A 112 -12.81 -20.79 -14.09
C ILE A 112 -13.79 -20.02 -15.01
N LYS A 113 -14.47 -20.70 -15.93
CA LYS A 113 -15.46 -20.04 -16.80
C LYS A 113 -16.68 -19.57 -16.01
N GLU A 114 -17.14 -20.39 -15.06
CA GLU A 114 -18.24 -20.00 -14.18
C GLU A 114 -17.80 -18.87 -13.23
N THR A 115 -16.60 -18.96 -12.66
CA THR A 115 -16.04 -17.86 -11.85
C THR A 115 -15.96 -16.56 -12.65
N ASN A 116 -15.45 -16.61 -13.87
CA ASN A 116 -15.37 -15.43 -14.74
C ASN A 116 -16.73 -14.84 -15.08
N LYS A 117 -17.77 -15.67 -15.30
CA LYS A 117 -19.14 -15.22 -15.52
C LYS A 117 -19.71 -14.49 -14.30
N ARG A 118 -19.49 -15.03 -13.10
CA ARG A 118 -19.89 -14.38 -11.84
C ARG A 118 -19.17 -13.05 -11.65
N LEU A 119 -17.88 -12.99 -11.97
CA LEU A 119 -17.08 -11.76 -11.93
C LEU A 119 -17.61 -10.70 -12.91
N ASP A 120 -18.01 -11.10 -14.12
CA ASP A 120 -18.63 -10.17 -15.07
C ASP A 120 -19.93 -9.60 -14.54
N GLU A 121 -20.83 -10.45 -14.00
CA GLU A 121 -22.10 -10.05 -13.42
C GLU A 121 -21.92 -9.05 -12.26
N ILE A 122 -21.04 -9.38 -11.29
CA ILE A 122 -20.85 -8.50 -10.12
C ILE A 122 -20.16 -7.20 -10.50
N THR A 123 -19.25 -7.24 -11.49
CA THR A 123 -18.54 -6.04 -11.95
C THR A 123 -19.48 -5.07 -12.65
N ASP A 124 -20.46 -5.57 -13.41
CA ASP A 124 -21.53 -4.72 -13.98
C ASP A 124 -22.33 -4.03 -12.87
N TYR A 125 -22.68 -4.77 -11.82
CA TYR A 125 -23.37 -4.22 -10.66
C TYR A 125 -22.53 -3.19 -9.88
N ILE A 126 -21.24 -3.46 -9.68
CA ILE A 126 -20.31 -2.49 -9.08
C ILE A 126 -20.25 -1.21 -9.92
N LEU A 127 -20.17 -1.34 -11.25
CA LEU A 127 -20.11 -0.18 -12.15
C LEU A 127 -21.40 0.67 -12.09
N GLU A 128 -22.57 0.07 -11.93
CA GLU A 128 -23.82 0.80 -11.67
C GLU A 128 -23.69 1.63 -10.38
N LYS A 129 -23.22 1.02 -9.28
CA LYS A 129 -23.02 1.71 -8.01
C LYS A 129 -21.96 2.82 -8.07
N MET A 130 -20.87 2.59 -8.80
CA MET A 130 -19.87 3.63 -9.05
C MET A 130 -20.48 4.84 -9.77
N ASN A 131 -21.33 4.61 -10.77
CA ASN A 131 -22.03 5.69 -11.49
C ASN A 131 -23.04 6.44 -10.61
N GLU A 132 -23.72 5.73 -9.70
CA GLU A 132 -24.68 6.34 -8.76
C GLU A 132 -23.98 7.20 -7.69
N THR A 133 -22.80 6.79 -7.23
CA THR A 133 -22.16 7.35 -6.03
C THR A 133 -20.95 8.23 -6.31
N GLY A 134 -20.32 8.07 -7.48
CA GLY A 134 -19.04 8.71 -7.82
C GLY A 134 -17.81 8.04 -7.20
N ILE A 135 -17.97 6.95 -6.43
CA ILE A 135 -16.87 6.16 -5.86
C ILE A 135 -16.14 5.44 -7.00
N LYS A 136 -14.82 5.31 -6.89
CA LYS A 136 -13.91 4.84 -7.94
C LYS A 136 -13.11 3.64 -7.50
N CYS A 137 -12.64 2.84 -8.43
CA CYS A 137 -11.63 1.82 -8.17
C CYS A 137 -10.24 2.46 -8.07
N LEU A 138 -9.48 2.15 -7.00
CA LEU A 138 -8.08 2.56 -6.90
C LEU A 138 -7.21 1.56 -7.64
N TRP A 139 -7.25 0.29 -7.24
CA TRP A 139 -6.57 -0.80 -7.92
C TRP A 139 -7.28 -2.14 -7.71
N GLY A 140 -7.05 -3.05 -8.64
CA GLY A 140 -7.46 -4.44 -8.53
C GLY A 140 -6.27 -5.39 -8.53
N THR A 141 -6.49 -6.63 -8.11
CA THR A 141 -5.50 -7.70 -8.15
C THR A 141 -6.17 -9.07 -8.23
N ALA A 142 -5.37 -10.11 -8.50
CA ALA A 142 -5.80 -11.50 -8.45
C ALA A 142 -5.33 -12.15 -7.14
N ASN A 143 -6.22 -12.85 -6.44
CA ASN A 143 -5.84 -13.68 -5.30
C ASN A 143 -5.17 -14.98 -5.79
N MET A 144 -3.85 -14.96 -5.80
CA MET A 144 -3.01 -16.08 -6.25
C MET A 144 -2.33 -16.80 -5.07
N PHE A 145 -2.99 -16.86 -3.90
CA PHE A 145 -2.38 -17.38 -2.68
C PHE A 145 -3.31 -18.20 -1.80
N SER A 146 -4.61 -17.91 -1.74
CA SER A 146 -5.52 -18.57 -0.79
C SER A 146 -6.00 -19.94 -1.27
N ASN A 147 -6.18 -20.16 -2.58
CA ASN A 147 -6.60 -21.45 -3.12
C ASN A 147 -5.46 -22.49 -2.98
N PRO A 148 -5.74 -23.74 -2.55
CA PRO A 148 -4.73 -24.80 -2.41
C PRO A 148 -3.86 -25.05 -3.65
N ARG A 149 -4.34 -24.74 -4.86
CA ARG A 149 -3.53 -24.85 -6.09
C ARG A 149 -2.25 -24.03 -6.04
N PHE A 150 -2.26 -22.91 -5.30
CA PHE A 150 -1.14 -22.00 -5.17
C PHE A 150 -0.22 -22.30 -3.97
N MET A 151 -0.31 -23.48 -3.36
CA MET A 151 0.50 -23.84 -2.19
C MET A 151 2.03 -23.76 -2.44
N ASN A 152 2.47 -23.86 -3.70
CA ASN A 152 3.87 -23.71 -4.12
C ASN A 152 4.08 -22.46 -4.99
N GLY A 153 3.32 -21.38 -4.74
CA GLY A 153 3.35 -20.18 -5.56
C GLY A 153 2.41 -20.23 -6.77
N ALA A 154 2.29 -19.13 -7.44
CA ALA A 154 1.52 -18.94 -8.68
C ALA A 154 2.47 -18.68 -9.85
N GLY A 155 3.21 -17.61 -9.84
CA GLY A 155 4.30 -17.34 -10.80
C GLY A 155 5.50 -18.25 -10.58
N SER A 156 5.88 -18.51 -9.34
CA SER A 156 6.99 -19.40 -8.97
C SER A 156 6.63 -20.89 -9.00
N THR A 157 5.38 -21.23 -9.25
CA THR A 157 4.89 -22.62 -9.16
C THR A 157 5.73 -23.64 -9.94
N ASN A 158 5.82 -24.85 -9.41
CA ASN A 158 6.42 -26.01 -10.06
C ASN A 158 5.50 -26.73 -11.06
N SER A 159 4.28 -26.20 -11.30
CA SER A 159 3.27 -26.79 -12.21
C SER A 159 2.91 -25.81 -13.33
N ALA A 160 3.15 -26.22 -14.58
CA ALA A 160 2.77 -25.41 -15.74
C ALA A 160 1.25 -25.14 -15.81
N ASP A 161 0.43 -26.10 -15.38
CA ASP A 161 -1.04 -25.93 -15.37
C ASP A 161 -1.46 -24.87 -14.34
N VAL A 162 -0.82 -24.85 -13.15
CA VAL A 162 -1.06 -23.83 -12.14
C VAL A 162 -0.60 -22.45 -12.62
N PHE A 163 0.54 -22.36 -13.28
CA PHE A 163 1.00 -21.12 -13.92
C PHE A 163 0.00 -20.60 -14.95
N CYS A 164 -0.53 -21.49 -15.81
CA CYS A 164 -1.57 -21.11 -16.77
C CYS A 164 -2.84 -20.61 -16.09
N PHE A 165 -3.22 -21.24 -14.97
CA PHE A 165 -4.38 -20.81 -14.19
C PHE A 165 -4.15 -19.43 -13.54
N ALA A 166 -2.98 -19.21 -12.96
CA ALA A 166 -2.57 -17.91 -12.41
C ALA A 166 -2.61 -16.83 -13.50
N ALA A 167 -2.05 -17.10 -14.66
CA ALA A 167 -2.08 -16.18 -15.81
C ALA A 167 -3.52 -15.85 -16.24
N ALA A 168 -4.42 -16.83 -16.22
CA ALA A 168 -5.83 -16.60 -16.54
C ALA A 168 -6.54 -15.73 -15.49
N GLN A 169 -6.23 -15.90 -14.18
CA GLN A 169 -6.76 -15.03 -13.13
C GLN A 169 -6.20 -13.60 -13.23
N VAL A 170 -4.90 -13.44 -13.44
CA VAL A 170 -4.28 -12.12 -13.66
C VAL A 170 -4.92 -11.41 -14.86
N LYS A 171 -5.08 -12.13 -15.97
CA LYS A 171 -5.77 -11.60 -17.16
C LYS A 171 -7.16 -11.09 -16.81
N LYS A 172 -7.96 -11.92 -16.11
CA LYS A 172 -9.34 -11.57 -15.75
C LYS A 172 -9.36 -10.36 -14.80
N ALA A 173 -8.53 -10.34 -13.76
CA ALA A 173 -8.46 -9.22 -12.84
C ALA A 173 -8.04 -7.90 -13.54
N LEU A 174 -7.16 -7.97 -14.54
CA LEU A 174 -6.83 -6.81 -15.39
C LEU A 174 -8.04 -6.35 -16.21
N ASP A 175 -8.79 -7.28 -16.83
CA ASP A 175 -10.03 -6.94 -17.55
C ASP A 175 -11.01 -6.17 -16.65
N LEU A 176 -11.21 -6.67 -15.40
CA LEU A 176 -12.09 -6.03 -14.41
C LEU A 176 -11.56 -4.65 -13.99
N THR A 177 -10.26 -4.55 -13.72
CA THR A 177 -9.61 -3.30 -13.33
C THR A 177 -9.78 -2.23 -14.41
N VAL A 178 -9.59 -2.58 -15.67
CA VAL A 178 -9.81 -1.67 -16.81
C VAL A 178 -11.28 -1.29 -16.91
N LYS A 179 -12.21 -2.24 -16.79
CA LYS A 179 -13.66 -2.01 -16.85
C LYS A 179 -14.13 -1.06 -15.75
N LEU A 180 -13.57 -1.17 -14.54
CA LEU A 180 -13.86 -0.30 -13.40
C LEU A 180 -13.03 1.00 -13.39
N GLY A 181 -12.20 1.25 -14.39
CA GLY A 181 -11.39 2.47 -14.48
C GLY A 181 -10.33 2.57 -13.36
N GLY A 182 -9.81 1.44 -12.88
CA GLY A 182 -8.79 1.39 -11.82
C GLY A 182 -7.51 2.11 -12.22
N LYS A 183 -6.92 2.83 -11.26
CA LYS A 183 -5.67 3.59 -11.45
C LYS A 183 -4.43 2.71 -11.43
N GLY A 184 -4.51 1.51 -10.84
CA GLY A 184 -3.40 0.61 -10.68
C GLY A 184 -3.80 -0.87 -10.68
N TYR A 185 -2.79 -1.72 -10.76
CA TYR A 185 -2.88 -3.16 -10.58
C TYR A 185 -1.75 -3.63 -9.68
N VAL A 186 -2.06 -4.31 -8.58
CA VAL A 186 -1.06 -4.74 -7.58
C VAL A 186 -0.67 -6.20 -7.80
N PHE A 187 0.60 -6.51 -7.65
CA PHE A 187 1.15 -7.83 -7.44
C PHE A 187 1.63 -7.95 -5.99
N TRP A 188 0.95 -8.76 -5.19
CA TRP A 188 1.39 -9.20 -3.88
C TRP A 188 1.84 -10.65 -3.96
N GLY A 189 3.10 -10.90 -3.58
CA GLY A 189 3.76 -12.18 -3.72
C GLY A 189 3.50 -13.17 -2.58
N GLY A 190 2.26 -13.30 -2.09
CA GLY A 190 1.91 -14.04 -0.87
C GLY A 190 2.41 -15.48 -0.78
N ARG A 191 2.57 -16.18 -1.91
CA ARG A 191 3.14 -17.53 -1.98
C ARG A 191 4.39 -17.60 -2.85
N GLU A 192 4.90 -16.47 -3.31
CA GLU A 192 6.11 -16.38 -4.12
C GLU A 192 7.35 -16.35 -3.22
N GLY A 193 7.86 -17.51 -2.89
CA GLY A 193 8.97 -17.67 -1.96
C GLY A 193 9.22 -19.14 -1.60
N TYR A 194 9.98 -19.40 -0.56
CA TYR A 194 10.35 -20.76 -0.17
C TYR A 194 10.37 -20.99 1.34
N GLU A 195 10.17 -22.26 1.73
CA GLU A 195 10.34 -22.77 3.09
C GLU A 195 11.76 -23.29 3.31
N THR A 196 12.39 -23.87 2.28
CA THR A 196 13.74 -24.43 2.30
C THR A 196 14.39 -24.38 0.91
N LEU A 197 15.68 -24.09 0.87
CA LEU A 197 16.45 -24.12 -0.38
C LEU A 197 16.74 -25.54 -0.87
N LEU A 198 16.40 -26.58 -0.10
CA LEU A 198 16.67 -27.98 -0.49
C LEU A 198 15.80 -28.48 -1.64
N ASN A 199 14.66 -27.85 -1.86
CA ASN A 199 13.68 -28.23 -2.89
C ASN A 199 13.35 -27.07 -3.85
N THR A 200 14.14 -25.99 -3.85
CA THR A 200 13.81 -24.75 -4.56
C THR A 200 14.87 -24.40 -5.59
N ASP A 201 14.49 -24.27 -6.84
CA ASP A 201 15.29 -23.61 -7.88
C ASP A 201 14.93 -22.13 -7.94
N VAL A 202 15.60 -21.35 -7.09
CA VAL A 202 15.35 -19.90 -6.95
C VAL A 202 15.45 -19.15 -8.27
N LYS A 203 16.40 -19.54 -9.15
CA LYS A 203 16.55 -18.88 -10.44
C LYS A 203 15.35 -19.13 -11.34
N PHE A 204 14.92 -20.38 -11.45
CA PHE A 204 13.75 -20.77 -12.24
C PHE A 204 12.48 -20.06 -11.74
N GLU A 205 12.27 -20.04 -10.43
CA GLU A 205 11.10 -19.42 -9.81
C GLU A 205 11.04 -17.91 -10.07
N GLN A 206 12.15 -17.19 -9.84
CA GLN A 206 12.23 -15.75 -10.10
C GLN A 206 12.05 -15.40 -11.59
N GLU A 207 12.64 -16.19 -12.49
CA GLU A 207 12.45 -16.02 -13.95
C GLU A 207 10.97 -16.21 -14.35
N ASN A 208 10.26 -17.13 -13.72
CA ASN A 208 8.86 -17.38 -14.00
C ASN A 208 7.95 -16.27 -13.44
N ILE A 209 8.20 -15.78 -12.23
CA ILE A 209 7.50 -14.59 -11.68
C ILE A 209 7.66 -13.41 -12.63
N ALA A 210 8.91 -13.11 -13.03
CA ALA A 210 9.18 -12.02 -13.95
C ALA A 210 8.48 -12.21 -15.32
N ARG A 211 8.42 -13.45 -15.81
CA ARG A 211 7.69 -13.80 -17.05
C ARG A 211 6.20 -13.52 -16.93
N LEU A 212 5.56 -13.92 -15.82
CA LEU A 212 4.15 -13.67 -15.57
C LEU A 212 3.88 -12.15 -15.50
N MET A 213 4.70 -11.41 -14.74
CA MET A 213 4.60 -9.96 -14.62
C MET A 213 4.75 -9.25 -15.97
N LYS A 214 5.72 -9.68 -16.80
CA LYS A 214 5.91 -9.13 -18.16
C LYS A 214 4.71 -9.38 -19.05
N MET A 215 4.17 -10.62 -19.04
CA MET A 215 2.96 -10.96 -19.78
C MET A 215 1.76 -10.12 -19.32
N ALA A 216 1.64 -9.85 -18.03
CA ALA A 216 0.58 -9.00 -17.49
C ALA A 216 0.71 -7.54 -17.96
N VAL A 217 1.93 -6.97 -17.99
CA VAL A 217 2.19 -5.64 -18.53
C VAL A 217 1.82 -5.58 -20.02
N GLU A 218 2.32 -6.51 -20.81
CA GLU A 218 2.04 -6.58 -22.25
C GLU A 218 0.53 -6.68 -22.52
N TYR A 219 -0.15 -7.56 -21.80
CA TYR A 219 -1.60 -7.71 -21.91
C TYR A 219 -2.35 -6.45 -21.47
N GLY A 220 -2.06 -5.93 -20.28
CA GLY A 220 -2.70 -4.73 -19.77
C GLY A 220 -2.60 -3.55 -20.73
N ARG A 221 -1.40 -3.29 -21.28
CA ARG A 221 -1.20 -2.23 -22.29
C ARG A 221 -2.01 -2.51 -23.56
N SER A 222 -2.12 -3.76 -23.99
CA SER A 222 -2.88 -4.15 -25.20
C SER A 222 -4.39 -3.91 -25.07
N ILE A 223 -4.95 -3.96 -23.86
CA ILE A 223 -6.37 -3.69 -23.56
C ILE A 223 -6.65 -2.25 -23.12
N GLY A 224 -5.65 -1.37 -23.19
CA GLY A 224 -5.79 0.05 -22.86
C GLY A 224 -5.59 0.41 -21.38
N PHE A 225 -5.03 -0.48 -20.56
CA PHE A 225 -4.64 -0.13 -19.20
C PHE A 225 -3.50 0.88 -19.20
N THR A 226 -3.77 2.08 -18.69
CA THR A 226 -2.80 3.19 -18.61
C THR A 226 -2.28 3.42 -17.20
N GLY A 227 -2.82 2.72 -16.21
CA GLY A 227 -2.42 2.81 -14.82
C GLY A 227 -1.05 2.22 -14.55
N ASP A 228 -0.56 2.43 -13.33
CA ASP A 228 0.68 1.83 -12.87
C ASP A 228 0.47 0.36 -12.46
N PHE A 229 1.46 -0.48 -12.73
CA PHE A 229 1.59 -1.75 -12.05
C PHE A 229 2.36 -1.53 -10.74
N TYR A 230 1.93 -2.21 -9.69
CA TYR A 230 2.58 -2.15 -8.40
C TYR A 230 3.07 -3.52 -7.98
N ILE A 231 4.24 -3.55 -7.32
CA ILE A 231 4.67 -4.68 -6.50
C ILE A 231 4.59 -4.26 -5.04
N GLU A 232 4.10 -5.16 -4.21
CA GLU A 232 3.93 -4.95 -2.77
C GLU A 232 4.89 -5.85 -2.01
N PRO A 233 6.03 -5.31 -1.54
CA PRO A 233 7.04 -6.09 -0.84
C PRO A 233 6.55 -6.61 0.51
N LYS A 234 6.91 -7.87 0.81
CA LYS A 234 6.72 -8.52 2.10
C LYS A 234 7.86 -9.53 2.35
N PRO A 235 8.52 -9.51 3.53
CA PRO A 235 9.69 -10.36 3.74
C PRO A 235 9.35 -11.83 3.99
N LYS A 236 8.19 -12.10 4.59
CA LYS A 236 7.75 -13.41 5.08
C LYS A 236 6.25 -13.39 5.35
N GLU A 237 5.67 -14.59 5.62
CA GLU A 237 4.26 -14.81 5.89
C GLU A 237 3.38 -14.58 4.64
N PRO A 238 2.82 -15.70 4.13
CA PRO A 238 2.82 -17.04 4.74
C PRO A 238 4.10 -17.87 4.53
N MET A 239 4.96 -17.52 3.58
CA MET A 239 6.23 -18.23 3.36
C MET A 239 7.28 -17.75 4.38
N LYS A 240 8.29 -18.61 4.68
CA LYS A 240 9.41 -18.21 5.54
C LYS A 240 10.24 -17.10 4.93
N HIS A 241 10.37 -17.11 3.60
CA HIS A 241 11.16 -16.16 2.85
C HIS A 241 10.49 -15.87 1.53
N GLN A 242 9.99 -14.64 1.37
CA GLN A 242 9.40 -14.16 0.12
C GLN A 242 10.48 -13.52 -0.76
N TYR A 243 10.29 -13.57 -2.10
CA TYR A 243 11.27 -13.02 -3.05
C TYR A 243 11.29 -11.49 -3.08
N ASP A 244 10.18 -10.87 -2.80
CA ASP A 244 9.97 -9.41 -2.75
C ASP A 244 10.17 -8.84 -1.34
N PHE A 245 11.24 -9.24 -0.66
CA PHE A 245 11.51 -9.06 0.77
C PHE A 245 11.30 -7.63 1.29
N ASP A 246 11.76 -6.61 0.55
CA ASP A 246 11.67 -5.18 0.85
C ASP A 246 11.72 -4.36 -0.44
N ALA A 247 11.56 -3.04 -0.34
CA ALA A 247 11.59 -2.15 -1.50
C ALA A 247 12.91 -2.26 -2.28
N ALA A 248 14.04 -2.34 -1.62
CA ALA A 248 15.34 -2.43 -2.29
C ALA A 248 15.50 -3.74 -3.07
N THR A 249 15.06 -4.86 -2.49
CA THR A 249 15.06 -6.19 -3.13
C THR A 249 14.10 -6.21 -4.33
N ALA A 250 12.88 -5.71 -4.16
CA ALA A 250 11.89 -5.63 -5.24
C ALA A 250 12.38 -4.74 -6.40
N ILE A 251 12.97 -3.58 -6.12
CA ILE A 251 13.58 -2.70 -7.14
C ILE A 251 14.74 -3.41 -7.85
N GLY A 252 15.58 -4.14 -7.10
CA GLY A 252 16.65 -4.96 -7.68
C GLY A 252 16.13 -6.00 -8.65
N PHE A 253 15.09 -6.75 -8.26
CA PHE A 253 14.40 -7.73 -9.09
C PHE A 253 13.80 -7.08 -10.37
N LEU A 254 13.06 -6.01 -10.23
CA LEU A 254 12.44 -5.32 -11.37
C LEU A 254 13.50 -4.85 -12.39
N ARG A 255 14.61 -4.29 -11.92
CA ARG A 255 15.73 -3.86 -12.79
C ARG A 255 16.41 -5.04 -13.47
N GLN A 256 16.63 -6.14 -12.75
CA GLN A 256 17.25 -7.35 -13.31
C GLN A 256 16.45 -7.88 -14.51
N TYR A 257 15.13 -7.82 -14.44
CA TYR A 257 14.25 -8.35 -15.49
C TYR A 257 13.68 -7.30 -16.44
N GLY A 258 14.09 -6.03 -16.30
CA GLY A 258 13.70 -4.93 -17.20
C GLY A 258 12.24 -4.50 -17.05
N LEU A 259 11.70 -4.61 -15.83
CA LEU A 259 10.33 -4.25 -15.45
C LEU A 259 10.24 -2.90 -14.70
N ASP A 260 11.36 -2.27 -14.39
CA ASP A 260 11.46 -1.06 -13.57
C ASP A 260 10.81 0.19 -14.18
N LYS A 261 10.44 0.15 -15.44
CA LYS A 261 9.72 1.24 -16.14
C LYS A 261 8.20 1.13 -16.02
N ASP A 262 7.70 -0.06 -15.77
CA ASP A 262 6.26 -0.36 -15.73
C ASP A 262 5.73 -0.49 -14.30
N PHE A 263 6.62 -0.78 -13.35
CA PHE A 263 6.27 -1.03 -11.96
C PHE A 263 6.69 0.10 -11.03
N LYS A 264 5.86 0.30 -10.00
CA LYS A 264 6.18 1.08 -8.81
C LYS A 264 5.94 0.24 -7.56
N MET A 265 6.28 0.79 -6.39
CA MET A 265 6.04 0.15 -5.11
C MET A 265 4.67 0.51 -4.57
N ASN A 266 3.95 -0.48 -4.05
CA ASN A 266 2.86 -0.32 -3.09
C ASN A 266 3.44 -0.66 -1.71
N ILE A 267 3.70 0.34 -0.88
CA ILE A 267 4.42 0.12 0.39
C ILE A 267 3.43 -0.01 1.53
N GLU A 268 3.53 -1.13 2.23
CA GLU A 268 2.75 -1.41 3.42
C GLU A 268 3.58 -1.20 4.70
N ALA A 269 2.97 -0.53 5.70
CA ALA A 269 3.68 -0.20 6.93
C ALA A 269 4.03 -1.43 7.77
N ASN A 270 3.12 -2.40 7.90
CA ASN A 270 3.41 -3.62 8.66
C ASN A 270 4.46 -4.50 7.97
N HIS A 271 4.44 -4.59 6.63
CA HIS A 271 5.46 -5.31 5.87
C HIS A 271 6.86 -4.70 6.07
N ALA A 272 6.97 -3.37 6.11
CA ALA A 272 8.22 -2.69 6.44
C ALA A 272 8.74 -3.12 7.81
N THR A 273 7.90 -3.15 8.84
CA THR A 273 8.30 -3.56 10.19
C THR A 273 8.72 -5.03 10.25
N LEU A 274 8.04 -5.91 9.52
CA LEU A 274 8.40 -7.33 9.39
C LEU A 274 9.75 -7.53 8.69
N ALA A 275 10.14 -6.63 7.79
CA ALA A 275 11.45 -6.61 7.13
C ALA A 275 12.55 -6.02 8.02
N GLY A 276 12.22 -5.50 9.22
CA GLY A 276 13.15 -4.85 10.13
C GLY A 276 13.45 -3.40 9.76
N HIS A 277 12.60 -2.77 8.97
CA HIS A 277 12.69 -1.38 8.54
C HIS A 277 11.64 -0.50 9.20
N THR A 278 11.88 0.81 9.22
CA THR A 278 10.79 1.77 9.48
C THR A 278 9.97 1.96 8.20
N PHE A 279 8.70 2.29 8.35
CA PHE A 279 7.85 2.64 7.21
C PHE A 279 8.47 3.79 6.39
N GLN A 280 9.01 4.82 7.07
CA GLN A 280 9.73 5.92 6.44
C GLN A 280 10.89 5.44 5.55
N HIS A 281 11.67 4.42 5.97
CA HIS A 281 12.79 3.88 5.20
C HIS A 281 12.31 3.35 3.85
N GLU A 282 11.31 2.49 3.84
CA GLU A 282 10.76 1.88 2.63
C GLU A 282 10.22 2.92 1.64
N LEU A 283 9.51 3.92 2.17
CA LEU A 283 9.00 5.04 1.38
C LEU A 283 10.12 5.86 0.75
N ARG A 284 11.17 6.17 1.52
CA ARG A 284 12.32 6.93 1.03
C ARG A 284 13.09 6.16 -0.04
N ILE A 285 13.34 4.86 0.16
CA ILE A 285 14.00 4.02 -0.84
C ILE A 285 13.21 3.99 -2.14
N SER A 286 11.90 3.84 -2.05
CA SER A 286 11.01 3.88 -3.22
C SER A 286 11.04 5.25 -3.92
N ALA A 287 10.97 6.34 -3.15
CA ALA A 287 10.94 7.70 -3.67
C ALA A 287 12.23 8.11 -4.39
N ILE A 288 13.41 7.83 -3.81
CA ILE A 288 14.71 8.19 -4.44
C ILE A 288 15.00 7.38 -5.71
N ASN A 289 14.32 6.25 -5.90
CA ASN A 289 14.38 5.46 -7.12
C ASN A 289 13.30 5.85 -8.14
N GLY A 290 12.43 6.83 -7.84
CA GLY A 290 11.31 7.24 -8.69
C GLY A 290 10.17 6.21 -8.75
N MET A 291 10.11 5.29 -7.80
CA MET A 291 9.22 4.13 -7.81
C MET A 291 8.20 4.14 -6.66
N LEU A 292 8.03 5.23 -5.92
CA LEU A 292 6.93 5.36 -4.96
C LEU A 292 5.60 5.52 -5.69
N GLY A 293 4.67 4.62 -5.49
CA GLY A 293 3.40 4.59 -6.24
C GLY A 293 2.15 4.65 -5.39
N SER A 294 1.97 3.70 -4.49
CA SER A 294 0.80 3.57 -3.62
C SER A 294 1.21 3.14 -2.22
N ILE A 295 0.29 3.21 -1.29
CA ILE A 295 0.49 2.85 0.11
C ILE A 295 -0.65 1.95 0.57
N ASP A 296 -0.29 0.84 1.22
CA ASP A 296 -1.21 0.09 2.07
C ASP A 296 -1.04 0.56 3.51
N ALA A 297 -2.09 1.29 3.92
CA ALA A 297 -2.11 2.01 5.19
C ALA A 297 -2.55 1.10 6.32
N ASN A 298 -1.60 0.69 7.14
CA ASN A 298 -1.82 -0.02 8.39
C ASN A 298 -0.70 0.28 9.39
N GLN A 299 -0.62 -0.47 10.44
CA GLN A 299 0.53 -0.55 11.33
C GLN A 299 0.69 -1.96 11.86
N GLY A 300 1.94 -2.32 12.22
CA GLY A 300 2.27 -3.58 12.88
C GLY A 300 2.74 -3.37 14.31
N ASP A 301 2.70 -4.42 15.10
CA ASP A 301 3.36 -4.48 16.40
C ASP A 301 4.81 -4.92 16.22
N LEU A 302 5.77 -4.10 16.65
CA LEU A 302 7.21 -4.36 16.52
C LEU A 302 7.67 -5.61 17.29
N LEU A 303 6.91 -6.09 18.24
CA LEU A 303 7.23 -7.28 19.05
C LEU A 303 6.69 -8.57 18.43
N LEU A 304 5.78 -8.47 17.47
CA LEU A 304 5.17 -9.62 16.80
C LEU A 304 5.89 -9.96 15.50
N GLY A 305 5.96 -11.24 15.19
CA GLY A 305 6.63 -11.76 14.01
C GLY A 305 5.68 -12.05 12.83
N TRP A 306 4.45 -11.54 12.87
CA TRP A 306 3.44 -11.73 11.83
C TRP A 306 2.72 -10.44 11.52
N ASP A 307 1.97 -10.45 10.43
CA ASP A 307 1.19 -9.33 9.96
C ASP A 307 -0.07 -9.12 10.80
N THR A 308 -0.16 -8.00 11.46
CA THR A 308 -1.31 -7.67 12.32
C THR A 308 -2.39 -6.89 11.62
N ASP A 309 -2.07 -6.20 10.53
CA ASP A 309 -2.98 -5.33 9.77
C ASP A 309 -3.80 -4.41 10.68
N GLU A 310 -3.17 -3.75 11.64
CA GLU A 310 -3.86 -2.82 12.53
C GLU A 310 -4.15 -1.50 11.82
N PHE A 311 -5.28 -0.89 12.17
CA PHE A 311 -5.53 0.48 11.69
C PHE A 311 -4.47 1.45 12.21
N PRO A 312 -3.99 2.37 11.36
CA PRO A 312 -2.97 3.35 11.74
C PRO A 312 -3.45 4.22 12.90
N ALA A 313 -2.69 4.23 13.99
CA ALA A 313 -2.94 5.06 15.18
C ALA A 313 -1.71 5.86 15.60
N ASN A 314 -0.53 5.56 15.05
CA ASN A 314 0.72 6.23 15.36
C ASN A 314 0.88 7.49 14.52
N VAL A 315 0.60 8.65 15.11
CA VAL A 315 0.70 9.94 14.42
C VAL A 315 2.13 10.28 14.00
N TYR A 316 3.15 9.84 14.74
CA TYR A 316 4.55 10.05 14.36
C TYR A 316 4.88 9.33 13.05
N ASP A 317 4.52 8.06 12.92
CA ASP A 317 4.76 7.28 11.69
C ASP A 317 3.97 7.85 10.52
N ALA A 318 2.70 8.23 10.73
CA ALA A 318 1.90 8.92 9.72
C ALA A 318 2.51 10.26 9.29
N THR A 319 3.10 11.02 10.24
CA THR A 319 3.80 12.27 9.92
C THR A 319 5.05 12.02 9.07
N MET A 320 5.86 11.01 9.43
CA MET A 320 7.05 10.66 8.65
C MET A 320 6.67 10.09 7.29
N CYS A 321 5.61 9.29 7.20
CA CYS A 321 5.06 8.84 5.93
C CYS A 321 4.68 10.03 5.03
N MET A 322 3.85 10.94 5.53
CA MET A 322 3.40 12.09 4.75
C MET A 322 4.55 13.06 4.40
N TYR A 323 5.57 13.15 5.25
CA TYR A 323 6.79 13.90 4.93
C TYR A 323 7.50 13.33 3.69
N GLU A 324 7.67 11.99 3.61
CA GLU A 324 8.26 11.35 2.43
C GLU A 324 7.38 11.50 1.18
N VAL A 325 6.07 11.30 1.31
CA VAL A 325 5.11 11.45 0.21
C VAL A 325 5.11 12.87 -0.34
N LEU A 326 5.06 13.88 0.52
CA LEU A 326 5.09 15.28 0.10
C LEU A 326 6.43 15.65 -0.56
N LYS A 327 7.55 15.17 -0.04
CA LYS A 327 8.90 15.38 -0.61
C LYS A 327 9.05 14.68 -1.97
N ALA A 328 8.35 13.57 -2.19
CA ALA A 328 8.31 12.85 -3.46
C ALA A 328 7.38 13.51 -4.50
N GLY A 329 6.57 14.50 -4.10
CA GLY A 329 5.60 15.17 -4.98
C GLY A 329 4.22 14.51 -5.00
N GLY A 330 3.94 13.56 -4.11
CA GLY A 330 2.68 12.82 -3.99
C GLY A 330 2.77 11.36 -4.45
N LEU A 331 1.62 10.70 -4.51
CA LEU A 331 1.45 9.33 -4.98
C LEU A 331 0.74 9.31 -6.34
N THR A 332 1.00 8.29 -7.14
CA THR A 332 0.22 8.02 -8.37
C THR A 332 -1.03 7.17 -8.08
N GLY A 333 -0.97 6.34 -7.04
CA GLY A 333 -2.10 5.58 -6.48
C GLY A 333 -2.82 6.33 -5.37
N GLY A 334 -2.84 5.77 -4.17
CA GLY A 334 -3.51 6.34 -3.01
C GLY A 334 -3.12 5.62 -1.72
N PHE A 335 -3.99 5.75 -0.72
CA PHE A 335 -3.88 5.13 0.60
C PHE A 335 -5.00 4.10 0.76
N ASN A 336 -4.70 2.83 0.45
CA ASN A 336 -5.62 1.76 0.74
C ASN A 336 -5.49 1.35 2.22
N PHE A 337 -6.60 1.27 2.95
CA PHE A 337 -6.59 0.72 4.30
C PHE A 337 -6.54 -0.81 4.24
N ASP A 338 -5.33 -1.35 4.04
CA ASP A 338 -5.08 -2.78 4.24
C ASP A 338 -5.01 -3.07 5.74
N SER A 339 -6.16 -2.88 6.38
CA SER A 339 -6.32 -2.89 7.82
C SER A 339 -7.61 -3.62 8.18
N LYS A 340 -7.57 -4.40 9.25
CA LYS A 340 -8.73 -5.13 9.77
C LYS A 340 -8.98 -4.79 11.24
N THR A 341 -10.26 -4.79 11.61
CA THR A 341 -10.66 -4.70 13.02
C THR A 341 -10.15 -5.90 13.80
N ARG A 342 -9.93 -5.70 15.09
CA ARG A 342 -9.50 -6.81 15.97
C ARG A 342 -10.64 -7.79 16.18
N ARG A 343 -10.30 -9.06 16.39
CA ARG A 343 -11.26 -10.13 16.67
C ARG A 343 -12.27 -9.78 17.80
N ALA A 344 -11.80 -9.07 18.83
CA ALA A 344 -12.61 -8.66 19.97
C ALA A 344 -13.34 -7.31 19.77
N SER A 345 -13.18 -6.67 18.62
CA SER A 345 -13.76 -5.35 18.28
C SER A 345 -14.20 -5.38 16.82
N ASN A 346 -15.19 -6.21 16.48
CA ASN A 346 -15.55 -6.51 15.10
C ASN A 346 -17.06 -6.33 14.84
N THR A 347 -17.64 -5.29 15.43
CA THR A 347 -18.99 -4.83 15.11
C THR A 347 -18.97 -3.85 13.92
N ALA A 348 -20.15 -3.50 13.41
CA ALA A 348 -20.25 -2.44 12.40
C ALA A 348 -19.73 -1.09 12.94
N GLU A 349 -20.06 -0.74 14.18
CA GLU A 349 -19.56 0.49 14.82
C GLU A 349 -18.03 0.50 14.93
N ASP A 350 -17.43 -0.62 15.35
CA ASP A 350 -15.97 -0.75 15.44
C ASP A 350 -15.30 -0.50 14.09
N MET A 351 -15.89 -0.97 13.00
CA MET A 351 -15.37 -0.76 11.66
C MET A 351 -15.38 0.73 11.27
N PHE A 352 -16.45 1.48 11.59
CA PHE A 352 -16.46 2.92 11.36
C PHE A 352 -15.47 3.65 12.25
N HIS A 353 -15.37 3.31 13.55
CA HIS A 353 -14.38 3.91 14.44
C HIS A 353 -12.93 3.66 14.00
N ALA A 354 -12.65 2.47 13.47
CA ALA A 354 -11.33 2.15 12.94
C ALA A 354 -10.95 3.02 11.74
N PHE A 355 -11.87 3.25 10.80
CA PHE A 355 -11.65 4.15 9.67
C PHE A 355 -11.55 5.62 10.10
N ILE A 356 -12.38 6.07 11.04
CA ILE A 356 -12.27 7.43 11.60
C ILE A 356 -10.87 7.63 12.21
N LEU A 357 -10.40 6.65 13.02
CA LEU A 357 -9.05 6.67 13.58
C LEU A 357 -7.97 6.76 12.51
N GLY A 358 -8.01 5.87 11.51
CA GLY A 358 -6.99 5.81 10.45
C GLY A 358 -6.96 7.09 9.59
N MET A 359 -8.14 7.58 9.17
CA MET A 359 -8.25 8.80 8.38
C MET A 359 -7.80 10.04 9.16
N ASP A 360 -8.19 10.17 10.43
CA ASP A 360 -7.74 11.26 11.31
C ASP A 360 -6.24 11.20 11.61
N THR A 361 -5.68 10.00 11.77
CA THR A 361 -4.24 9.81 11.99
C THR A 361 -3.42 10.31 10.80
N PHE A 362 -3.80 9.94 9.57
CA PHE A 362 -3.13 10.43 8.36
C PHE A 362 -3.40 11.90 8.08
N ALA A 363 -4.59 12.41 8.40
CA ALA A 363 -4.90 13.83 8.28
C ALA A 363 -4.02 14.68 9.20
N LEU A 364 -3.88 14.27 10.46
CA LEU A 364 -2.97 14.93 11.41
C LEU A 364 -1.51 14.79 10.97
N GLY A 365 -1.13 13.59 10.51
CA GLY A 365 0.19 13.33 9.94
C GLY A 365 0.52 14.26 8.76
N LEU A 366 -0.42 14.46 7.84
CA LEU A 366 -0.28 15.39 6.71
C LEU A 366 -0.09 16.83 7.19
N ILE A 367 -0.90 17.29 8.16
CA ILE A 367 -0.78 18.64 8.72
C ILE A 367 0.62 18.84 9.32
N LYS A 368 1.08 17.90 10.14
CA LYS A 368 2.39 17.98 10.80
C LYS A 368 3.56 17.84 9.83
N ALA A 369 3.44 17.03 8.80
CA ALA A 369 4.43 16.92 7.73
C ALA A 369 4.56 18.23 6.94
N ALA A 370 3.45 18.87 6.62
CA ALA A 370 3.45 20.19 5.98
C ALA A 370 4.13 21.24 6.84
N GLU A 371 3.80 21.29 8.15
CA GLU A 371 4.48 22.19 9.12
C GLU A 371 6.00 21.94 9.20
N LEU A 372 6.44 20.66 9.14
CA LEU A 372 7.87 20.30 9.10
C LEU A 372 8.56 20.80 7.83
N ILE A 373 7.91 20.70 6.68
CA ILE A 373 8.43 21.18 5.40
C ILE A 373 8.52 22.72 5.40
N GLU A 374 7.48 23.39 5.87
CA GLU A 374 7.44 24.86 5.95
C GLU A 374 8.44 25.43 6.96
N ASP A 375 8.71 24.72 8.07
CA ASP A 375 9.75 25.07 9.05
C ASP A 375 11.14 25.14 8.40
N GLY A 376 11.46 24.23 7.49
CA GLY A 376 12.65 24.24 6.65
C GLY A 376 13.98 23.96 7.34
N ARG A 377 14.04 23.86 8.68
CA ARG A 377 15.30 23.63 9.43
C ARG A 377 15.95 22.30 9.10
N ILE A 378 15.15 21.24 8.88
CA ILE A 378 15.66 19.91 8.49
C ILE A 378 16.33 19.99 7.12
N ASP A 379 15.65 20.57 6.13
CA ASP A 379 16.19 20.72 4.78
C ASP A 379 17.42 21.63 4.73
N SER A 380 17.42 22.72 5.51
CA SER A 380 18.57 23.62 5.65
C SER A 380 19.78 22.90 6.24
N PHE A 381 19.57 22.08 7.26
CA PHE A 381 20.63 21.28 7.85
C PHE A 381 21.19 20.23 6.86
N ILE A 382 20.32 19.55 6.10
CA ILE A 382 20.78 18.59 5.09
C ILE A 382 21.65 19.29 4.04
N LYS A 383 21.24 20.47 3.56
CA LYS A 383 22.04 21.27 2.61
C LYS A 383 23.40 21.67 3.21
N GLU A 384 23.43 22.12 4.46
CA GLU A 384 24.67 22.43 5.17
C GLU A 384 25.58 21.21 5.32
N LYS A 385 24.99 20.06 5.72
CA LYS A 385 25.73 18.82 5.99
C LYS A 385 26.53 18.33 4.79
N TYR A 386 26.01 18.50 3.60
CA TYR A 386 26.65 18.04 2.35
C TYR A 386 27.27 19.16 1.52
N SER A 387 27.38 20.37 2.09
CA SER A 387 27.83 21.56 1.34
C SER A 387 29.25 21.48 0.81
N SER A 388 30.12 20.65 1.42
CA SER A 388 31.49 20.42 0.93
C SER A 388 31.57 19.81 -0.49
N PHE A 389 30.45 19.29 -0.97
CA PHE A 389 30.35 18.77 -2.34
C PHE A 389 29.81 19.78 -3.35
N ASN A 390 29.52 21.03 -2.94
CA ASN A 390 28.97 22.04 -3.85
C ASN A 390 30.02 22.73 -4.70
N ASP A 391 31.29 22.70 -4.27
CA ASP A 391 32.42 23.36 -4.97
C ASP A 391 33.71 22.56 -4.84
N GLY A 392 34.81 23.10 -5.42
CA GLY A 392 36.15 22.50 -5.36
C GLY A 392 36.16 21.01 -5.72
N ILE A 393 37.00 20.25 -5.02
CA ILE A 393 37.18 18.81 -5.23
C ILE A 393 35.87 18.02 -5.06
N GLY A 394 34.98 18.48 -4.12
CA GLY A 394 33.68 17.84 -3.90
C GLY A 394 32.79 17.88 -5.15
N LYS A 395 32.74 19.03 -5.82
CA LYS A 395 32.01 19.17 -7.09
C LYS A 395 32.62 18.32 -8.20
N GLU A 396 33.95 18.27 -8.32
CA GLU A 396 34.63 17.45 -9.32
C GLU A 396 34.35 15.96 -9.13
N ILE A 397 34.25 15.50 -7.86
CA ILE A 397 33.83 14.12 -7.52
C ILE A 397 32.42 13.84 -8.03
N LEU A 398 31.45 14.71 -7.73
CA LEU A 398 30.05 14.53 -8.17
C LEU A 398 29.90 14.55 -9.70
N GLU A 399 30.72 15.33 -10.38
CA GLU A 399 30.73 15.43 -11.85
C GLU A 399 31.54 14.30 -12.52
N ASN A 400 32.04 13.33 -11.77
CA ASN A 400 32.90 12.22 -12.25
C ASN A 400 34.15 12.71 -13.03
N LYS A 401 34.71 13.85 -12.60
CA LYS A 401 35.89 14.46 -13.25
C LYS A 401 37.21 14.10 -12.59
N THR A 402 37.18 13.23 -11.60
CA THR A 402 38.34 12.81 -10.81
C THR A 402 38.60 11.31 -10.94
N THR A 403 39.85 10.93 -10.83
CA THR A 403 40.30 9.53 -10.72
C THR A 403 40.79 9.25 -9.30
N LEU A 404 40.87 7.97 -8.93
CA LEU A 404 41.39 7.56 -7.62
C LEU A 404 42.82 8.11 -7.38
N ALA A 405 43.66 8.14 -8.42
CA ALA A 405 45.04 8.67 -8.32
C ALA A 405 45.05 10.17 -8.01
N GLN A 406 44.22 10.97 -8.68
CA GLN A 406 44.09 12.40 -8.42
C GLN A 406 43.55 12.70 -7.01
N LEU A 407 42.60 11.88 -6.53
CA LEU A 407 42.09 12.03 -5.16
C LEU A 407 43.15 11.64 -4.12
N ALA A 408 43.98 10.65 -4.39
CA ALA A 408 45.08 10.28 -3.53
C ALA A 408 46.14 11.42 -3.45
N GLU A 409 46.54 12.00 -4.58
CA GLU A 409 47.44 13.15 -4.64
C GLU A 409 46.84 14.38 -3.92
N TYR A 410 45.54 14.64 -4.10
CA TYR A 410 44.86 15.69 -3.37
C TYR A 410 44.93 15.47 -1.85
N ALA A 411 44.67 14.23 -1.38
CA ALA A 411 44.69 13.87 0.01
C ALA A 411 46.09 14.02 0.64
N GLU A 412 47.16 13.64 -0.09
CA GLU A 412 48.54 13.82 0.34
C GLU A 412 48.90 15.30 0.56
N ASN A 413 48.35 16.17 -0.28
CA ASN A 413 48.58 17.63 -0.20
C ASN A 413 47.65 18.32 0.84
N LEU A 414 46.51 17.72 1.17
CA LEU A 414 45.54 18.27 2.14
C LEU A 414 46.07 18.19 3.58
N GLY A 415 46.89 17.18 3.90
CA GLY A 415 47.28 16.84 5.26
C GLY A 415 46.11 16.20 6.03
N ALA A 416 46.07 16.40 7.34
CA ALA A 416 45.00 15.85 8.15
C ALA A 416 43.65 16.53 7.84
N PRO A 417 42.61 15.82 7.37
CA PRO A 417 41.31 16.42 7.12
C PRO A 417 40.67 16.90 8.41
N LYS A 418 39.92 18.00 8.34
CA LYS A 418 39.07 18.44 9.45
C LYS A 418 37.95 17.43 9.71
N SER A 419 37.56 17.26 10.96
CA SER A 419 36.37 16.46 11.29
C SER A 419 35.15 17.02 10.56
N PRO A 420 34.26 16.15 10.03
CA PRO A 420 33.02 16.59 9.43
C PRO A 420 32.11 17.25 10.46
N ILE A 421 31.13 18.01 10.00
CA ILE A 421 30.14 18.61 10.91
C ILE A 421 29.33 17.54 11.64
N SER A 422 28.87 17.86 12.85
CA SER A 422 28.03 16.97 13.64
C SER A 422 26.74 16.61 12.90
N GLY A 423 26.27 15.36 13.04
CA GLY A 423 24.99 14.89 12.49
C GLY A 423 23.75 15.47 13.18
N LYS A 424 23.90 16.11 14.36
CA LYS A 424 22.84 16.80 15.14
C LYS A 424 21.54 15.97 15.29
N GLN A 425 21.64 14.66 15.42
CA GLN A 425 20.51 13.74 15.44
C GLN A 425 19.42 14.16 16.45
N GLU A 426 19.79 14.31 17.71
CA GLU A 426 18.86 14.64 18.79
C GLU A 426 18.23 16.03 18.61
N TYR A 427 18.99 16.99 18.08
CA TYR A 427 18.46 18.31 17.74
C TYR A 427 17.39 18.22 16.65
N LEU A 428 17.61 17.45 15.58
CA LEU A 428 16.62 17.29 14.51
C LEU A 428 15.38 16.57 15.02
N GLN A 429 15.53 15.55 15.87
CA GLN A 429 14.40 14.88 16.52
C GLN A 429 13.62 15.85 17.44
N SER A 430 14.32 16.74 18.13
CA SER A 430 13.65 17.76 18.96
C SER A 430 12.82 18.76 18.13
N ILE A 431 13.24 19.06 16.89
CA ILE A 431 12.43 19.87 15.96
C ILE A 431 11.12 19.16 15.64
N VAL A 432 11.19 17.86 15.28
CA VAL A 432 10.00 17.04 15.00
C VAL A 432 9.05 17.05 16.20
N ASN A 433 9.56 16.73 17.40
CA ASN A 433 8.74 16.74 18.62
C ASN A 433 8.12 18.12 18.90
N THR A 434 8.87 19.19 18.70
CA THR A 434 8.34 20.56 18.90
C THR A 434 7.17 20.85 17.97
N ILE A 435 7.21 20.38 16.73
CA ILE A 435 6.13 20.59 15.75
C ILE A 435 4.95 19.67 16.03
N MET A 436 5.22 18.42 16.40
CA MET A 436 4.17 17.44 16.71
C MET A 436 3.25 17.89 17.87
N PHE A 437 3.80 18.58 18.86
CA PHE A 437 3.07 18.97 20.08
C PHE A 437 2.69 20.47 20.14
N LYS A 438 2.75 21.17 19.01
CA LYS A 438 2.12 22.49 18.86
C LYS A 438 0.63 22.36 18.56
#